data_36fe79621363f3995d0339e69c550173
#
_entry.id   36fe79621363f3995d0339e69c550173
#
_cell.length_a   1.000
_cell.length_b   1.000
_cell.length_c   1.000
_cell.angle_alpha   90.00
_cell.angle_beta   90.00
_cell.angle_gamma   90.00
#
_symmetry.space_group_name_H-M   'P 1'
#
loop_
_entity.id
_entity.type
_entity.pdbx_description
1 polymer ?
#
loop_
_entity_poly.entity_id
_entity_poly.type
_entity_poly.pdbx_seq_one_letter_code
_entity_poly.pdbx_strand_id
1 'polypeptide(L)'
;MDATDERQLQFFRSLFDESDRGSVLLVASSLDETLQHLHRVQMKSVSSPSREFLDRLFATHAPLSTFAARIQLGYGYGLVEREDFLDLELLRKLRNDAAHSPAEFSFESSETRTRVFALKAPKRIHSSFPQLPLTRVELAAVESPTDDAKTAKMYLALSALSLNMVLLTRITAVLKGIREEP
;
A
#
# COMPACT_ATOMS: atom_id res chain seq x y z
N MET A 1 -5.55 -4.23 -19.79
CA MET A 1 -4.55 -4.30 -18.71
C MET A 1 -3.26 -3.71 -19.25
N ASP A 2 -2.69 -2.74 -18.58
CA ASP A 2 -1.43 -2.15 -19.02
C ASP A 2 -0.22 -2.81 -18.33
N ALA A 3 1.00 -2.42 -18.69
CA ALA A 3 2.23 -3.00 -18.13
C ALA A 3 2.39 -2.70 -16.61
N THR A 4 1.71 -1.69 -16.10
CA THR A 4 1.70 -1.34 -14.67
C THR A 4 0.81 -2.30 -13.91
N ASP A 5 -0.39 -2.58 -14.42
CA ASP A 5 -1.32 -3.56 -13.86
C ASP A 5 -0.66 -4.95 -13.76
N GLU A 6 0.05 -5.37 -14.83
CA GLU A 6 0.75 -6.66 -14.84
C GLU A 6 1.83 -6.76 -13.77
N ARG A 7 2.65 -5.72 -13.60
CA ARG A 7 3.69 -5.69 -12.55
C ARG A 7 3.08 -5.75 -11.16
N GLN A 8 1.99 -5.02 -10.93
CA GLN A 8 1.31 -5.05 -9.63
C GLN A 8 0.73 -6.43 -9.33
N LEU A 9 0.15 -7.11 -10.33
CA LEU A 9 -0.34 -8.47 -10.18
C LEU A 9 0.79 -9.49 -9.96
N GLN A 10 1.92 -9.35 -10.62
CA GLN A 10 3.09 -10.20 -10.38
C GLN A 10 3.63 -10.02 -8.97
N PHE A 11 3.79 -8.77 -8.51
CA PHE A 11 4.19 -8.48 -7.13
C PHE A 11 3.19 -9.07 -6.13
N PHE A 12 1.89 -8.84 -6.33
CA PHE A 12 0.85 -9.43 -5.51
C PHE A 12 0.99 -10.96 -5.40
N ARG A 13 1.20 -11.64 -6.51
CA ARG A 13 1.34 -13.11 -6.53
C ARG A 13 2.62 -13.58 -5.85
N SER A 14 3.73 -12.87 -5.98
CA SER A 14 4.99 -13.24 -5.33
C SER A 14 4.92 -13.22 -3.80
N LEU A 15 3.98 -12.47 -3.21
CA LEU A 15 3.80 -12.43 -1.76
C LEU A 15 3.39 -13.79 -1.16
N PHE A 16 2.81 -14.69 -1.97
CA PHE A 16 2.43 -16.03 -1.50
C PHE A 16 3.61 -16.95 -1.26
N ASP A 17 4.74 -16.71 -1.93
CA ASP A 17 5.96 -17.49 -1.77
C ASP A 17 6.81 -17.03 -0.57
N GLU A 18 6.45 -15.90 0.03
CA GLU A 18 7.17 -15.33 1.15
C GLU A 18 6.69 -15.90 2.50
N SER A 19 7.53 -15.78 3.53
CA SER A 19 7.06 -15.99 4.92
C SER A 19 6.01 -14.94 5.29
N ASP A 20 5.22 -15.19 6.34
CA ASP A 20 4.21 -14.23 6.82
C ASP A 20 4.84 -12.88 7.16
N ARG A 21 5.97 -12.90 7.86
CA ARG A 21 6.79 -11.72 8.15
C ARG A 21 7.28 -11.04 6.87
N GLY A 22 7.83 -11.81 5.93
CA GLY A 22 8.32 -11.33 4.64
C GLY A 22 7.24 -10.63 3.85
N SER A 23 6.05 -11.21 3.76
CA SER A 23 4.91 -10.62 3.06
C SER A 23 4.55 -9.23 3.59
N VAL A 24 4.47 -9.07 4.92
CA VAL A 24 4.15 -7.76 5.54
C VAL A 24 5.25 -6.73 5.30
N LEU A 25 6.51 -7.12 5.39
CA LEU A 25 7.64 -6.22 5.15
C LEU A 25 7.68 -5.76 3.69
N LEU A 26 7.47 -6.67 2.73
CA LEU A 26 7.45 -6.35 1.31
C LEU A 26 6.26 -5.45 0.93
N VAL A 27 5.07 -5.73 1.46
CA VAL A 27 3.89 -4.87 1.27
C VAL A 27 4.15 -3.46 1.74
N ALA A 28 4.66 -3.30 2.95
CA ALA A 28 4.95 -1.98 3.50
C ALA A 28 6.05 -1.24 2.72
N SER A 29 7.10 -1.95 2.27
CA SER A 29 8.18 -1.38 1.46
C SER A 29 7.65 -0.89 0.11
N SER A 30 6.86 -1.69 -0.59
CA SER A 30 6.25 -1.31 -1.87
C SER A 30 5.37 -0.07 -1.75
N LEU A 31 4.53 0.00 -0.72
CA LEU A 31 3.67 1.16 -0.47
C LEU A 31 4.47 2.41 -0.09
N ASP A 32 5.53 2.25 0.71
CA ASP A 32 6.42 3.34 1.09
C ASP A 32 7.15 3.94 -0.12
N GLU A 33 7.65 3.10 -1.02
CA GLU A 33 8.27 3.52 -2.27
C GLU A 33 7.28 4.25 -3.18
N THR A 34 6.05 3.73 -3.30
CA THR A 34 5.00 4.35 -4.13
C THR A 34 4.58 5.72 -3.56
N LEU A 35 4.43 5.84 -2.23
CA LEU A 35 4.19 7.12 -1.56
C LEU A 35 5.35 8.10 -1.76
N GLN A 36 6.59 7.66 -1.62
CA GLN A 36 7.75 8.50 -1.91
C GLN A 36 7.70 9.03 -3.35
N HIS A 37 7.35 8.18 -4.30
CA HIS A 37 7.23 8.58 -5.70
C HIS A 37 6.11 9.61 -5.89
N LEU A 38 4.93 9.39 -5.29
CA LEU A 38 3.81 10.33 -5.32
C LEU A 38 4.21 11.72 -4.80
N HIS A 39 4.88 11.79 -3.64
CA HIS A 39 5.36 13.05 -3.10
C HIS A 39 6.36 13.76 -4.02
N ARG A 40 7.30 13.01 -4.60
CA ARG A 40 8.29 13.58 -5.53
C ARG A 40 7.62 14.17 -6.78
N VAL A 41 6.64 13.45 -7.34
CA VAL A 41 5.88 13.91 -8.51
C VAL A 41 5.06 15.14 -8.15
N GLN A 42 4.36 15.13 -7.03
CA GLN A 42 3.55 16.25 -6.56
C GLN A 42 4.40 17.51 -6.32
N MET A 43 5.56 17.39 -5.66
CA MET A 43 6.44 18.52 -5.44
C MET A 43 6.97 19.12 -6.75
N LYS A 44 7.30 18.26 -7.72
CA LYS A 44 7.73 18.71 -9.04
C LYS A 44 6.63 19.43 -9.82
N SER A 45 5.38 19.03 -9.65
CA SER A 45 4.26 19.69 -10.34
C SER A 45 3.96 21.09 -9.79
N VAL A 46 4.26 21.33 -8.52
CA VAL A 46 3.95 22.61 -7.84
C VAL A 46 5.08 23.63 -7.95
N SER A 47 6.34 23.23 -7.70
CA SER A 47 7.44 24.15 -7.53
C SER A 47 8.73 23.80 -8.28
N SER A 48 8.74 22.70 -9.03
CA SER A 48 9.88 22.23 -9.81
C SER A 48 11.22 22.22 -9.05
N PRO A 49 11.28 21.64 -7.83
CA PRO A 49 12.48 21.62 -7.04
C PRO A 49 13.61 20.82 -7.71
N SER A 50 14.87 21.15 -7.41
CA SER A 50 15.99 20.39 -7.94
C SER A 50 15.97 18.93 -7.46
N ARG A 51 16.56 18.04 -8.27
CA ARG A 51 16.71 16.61 -7.89
C ARG A 51 17.45 16.46 -6.55
N GLU A 52 18.53 17.23 -6.39
CA GLU A 52 19.35 17.21 -5.18
C GLU A 52 18.55 17.62 -3.92
N PHE A 53 17.70 18.65 -4.04
CA PHE A 53 16.79 19.03 -2.94
C PHE A 53 15.87 17.88 -2.57
N LEU A 54 15.23 17.24 -3.55
CA LEU A 54 14.35 16.10 -3.32
C LEU A 54 15.10 14.92 -2.68
N ASP A 55 16.32 14.61 -3.16
CA ASP A 55 17.10 13.51 -2.60
C ASP A 55 17.47 13.76 -1.13
N ARG A 56 17.81 15.00 -0.77
CA ARG A 56 18.05 15.38 0.63
C ARG A 56 16.78 15.27 1.50
N LEU A 57 15.62 15.64 0.97
CA LEU A 57 14.36 15.59 1.73
C LEU A 57 13.94 14.18 2.14
N PHE A 58 14.30 13.19 1.32
CA PHE A 58 14.00 11.76 1.56
C PHE A 58 15.20 10.97 2.12
N ALA A 59 16.34 11.61 2.35
CA ALA A 59 17.53 10.96 2.90
C ALA A 59 17.29 10.49 4.36
N THR A 60 18.16 9.61 4.86
CA THR A 60 18.13 9.15 6.26
C THR A 60 18.15 10.36 7.21
N HIS A 61 17.31 10.34 8.24
CA HIS A 61 17.09 11.43 9.22
C HIS A 61 16.49 12.72 8.65
N ALA A 62 16.09 12.74 7.39
CA ALA A 62 15.41 13.88 6.78
C ALA A 62 13.90 13.89 7.12
N PRO A 63 13.19 15.00 6.90
CA PRO A 63 11.76 15.13 7.24
C PRO A 63 10.86 14.05 6.64
N LEU A 64 11.16 13.55 5.44
CA LEU A 64 10.40 12.51 4.75
C LEU A 64 11.15 11.16 4.68
N SER A 65 12.03 10.89 5.64
CA SER A 65 12.80 9.64 5.68
C SER A 65 11.99 8.42 6.08
N THR A 66 10.82 8.60 6.72
CA THR A 66 10.04 7.51 7.30
C THR A 66 8.71 7.29 6.58
N PHE A 67 8.25 6.04 6.54
CA PHE A 67 6.92 5.69 6.03
C PHE A 67 5.81 6.47 6.74
N ALA A 68 5.91 6.63 8.08
CA ALA A 68 4.97 7.42 8.87
C ALA A 68 4.86 8.87 8.39
N ALA A 69 5.99 9.55 8.19
CA ALA A 69 6.01 10.93 7.73
C ALA A 69 5.38 11.09 6.35
N ARG A 70 5.63 10.14 5.44
CA ARG A 70 5.03 10.14 4.09
C ARG A 70 3.53 9.91 4.13
N ILE A 71 3.03 9.00 4.96
CA ILE A 71 1.59 8.76 5.15
C ILE A 71 0.91 10.03 5.66
N GLN A 72 1.44 10.64 6.72
CA GLN A 72 0.86 11.83 7.35
C GLN A 72 0.87 13.03 6.41
N LEU A 73 2.00 13.26 5.71
CA LEU A 73 2.08 14.33 4.74
C LEU A 73 1.12 14.11 3.56
N GLY A 74 1.03 12.87 3.07
CA GLY A 74 0.11 12.50 1.99
C GLY A 74 -1.34 12.81 2.33
N TYR A 75 -1.77 12.46 3.53
CA TYR A 75 -3.10 12.78 4.02
C TYR A 75 -3.29 14.28 4.25
N GLY A 76 -2.33 14.96 4.89
CA GLY A 76 -2.39 16.39 5.19
C GLY A 76 -2.49 17.29 3.95
N TYR A 77 -1.91 16.86 2.82
CA TYR A 77 -1.99 17.55 1.54
C TYR A 77 -3.11 17.05 0.61
N GLY A 78 -3.98 16.15 1.07
CA GLY A 78 -5.05 15.60 0.26
C GLY A 78 -4.60 14.68 -0.88
N LEU A 79 -3.37 14.16 -0.84
CA LEU A 79 -2.85 13.18 -1.79
C LEU A 79 -3.34 11.75 -1.48
N VAL A 80 -3.70 11.51 -0.23
CA VAL A 80 -4.20 10.24 0.28
C VAL A 80 -5.53 10.52 0.97
N GLU A 81 -6.59 9.79 0.60
CA GLU A 81 -7.90 9.90 1.22
C GLU A 81 -7.91 9.30 2.62
N ARG A 82 -8.92 9.68 3.42
CA ARG A 82 -9.02 9.24 4.82
C ARG A 82 -9.02 7.72 4.98
N GLU A 83 -9.71 7.00 4.11
CA GLU A 83 -9.79 5.53 4.22
C GLU A 83 -8.46 4.87 3.90
N ASP A 84 -7.78 5.34 2.85
CA ASP A 84 -6.45 4.86 2.48
C ASP A 84 -5.41 5.21 3.55
N PHE A 85 -5.51 6.41 4.14
CA PHE A 85 -4.67 6.81 5.28
C PHE A 85 -4.80 5.85 6.46
N LEU A 86 -6.03 5.44 6.83
CA LEU A 86 -6.26 4.52 7.94
C LEU A 86 -5.68 3.13 7.65
N ASP A 87 -5.82 2.64 6.42
CA ASP A 87 -5.26 1.36 5.99
C ASP A 87 -3.72 1.40 5.95
N LEU A 88 -3.13 2.48 5.43
CA LEU A 88 -1.67 2.68 5.43
C LEU A 88 -1.10 2.74 6.86
N GLU A 89 -1.78 3.42 7.79
CA GLU A 89 -1.38 3.46 9.20
C GLU A 89 -1.48 2.08 9.87
N LEU A 90 -2.49 1.29 9.52
CA LEU A 90 -2.63 -0.08 10.02
C LEU A 90 -1.51 -0.99 9.47
N LEU A 91 -1.22 -0.90 8.18
CA LEU A 91 -0.11 -1.62 7.55
C LEU A 91 1.25 -1.21 8.12
N ARG A 92 1.45 0.07 8.40
CA ARG A 92 2.66 0.55 9.08
C ARG A 92 2.82 -0.08 10.47
N LYS A 93 1.73 -0.20 11.24
CA LYS A 93 1.75 -0.87 12.56
C LYS A 93 2.05 -2.36 12.42
N LEU A 94 1.40 -3.07 11.49
CA LEU A 94 1.69 -4.48 11.19
C LEU A 94 3.16 -4.70 10.81
N ARG A 95 3.69 -3.80 9.97
CA ARG A 95 5.11 -3.84 9.57
C ARG A 95 6.05 -3.65 10.78
N ASN A 96 5.73 -2.73 11.68
CA ASN A 96 6.56 -2.51 12.85
C ASN A 96 6.56 -3.74 13.77
N ASP A 97 5.42 -4.37 13.97
CA ASP A 97 5.33 -5.61 14.75
C ASP A 97 6.09 -6.76 14.05
N ALA A 98 5.93 -6.90 12.74
CA ALA A 98 6.69 -7.88 11.98
C ALA A 98 8.21 -7.65 12.04
N ALA A 99 8.66 -6.38 12.07
CA ALA A 99 10.08 -6.04 12.11
C ALA A 99 10.71 -6.22 13.50
N HIS A 100 9.98 -5.92 14.57
CA HIS A 100 10.52 -5.77 15.93
C HIS A 100 10.06 -6.83 16.91
N SER A 101 9.07 -7.68 16.56
CA SER A 101 8.66 -8.77 17.45
C SER A 101 9.79 -9.80 17.58
N PRO A 102 10.24 -10.13 18.81
CA PRO A 102 11.19 -11.21 19.04
C PRO A 102 10.55 -12.59 18.77
N ALA A 103 9.22 -12.70 18.91
CA ALA A 103 8.48 -13.90 18.56
C ALA A 103 8.28 -14.02 17.05
N GLU A 104 8.00 -15.22 16.57
CA GLU A 104 7.66 -15.45 15.17
C GLU A 104 6.35 -14.70 14.84
N PHE A 105 6.43 -13.78 13.87
CA PHE A 105 5.25 -13.12 13.33
C PHE A 105 4.55 -14.09 12.38
N SER A 106 3.28 -14.40 12.65
CA SER A 106 2.53 -15.35 11.84
C SER A 106 1.06 -14.95 11.72
N PHE A 107 0.45 -15.26 10.59
CA PHE A 107 -1.00 -15.20 10.36
C PHE A 107 -1.77 -16.33 11.07
N GLU A 108 -1.08 -17.32 11.68
CA GLU A 108 -1.73 -18.26 12.59
C GLU A 108 -2.21 -17.59 13.88
N SER A 109 -1.64 -16.43 14.25
CA SER A 109 -2.12 -15.63 15.36
C SER A 109 -3.47 -14.98 15.02
N SER A 110 -4.48 -15.22 15.86
CA SER A 110 -5.81 -14.57 15.71
C SER A 110 -5.75 -13.06 15.85
N GLU A 111 -4.84 -12.53 16.67
CA GLU A 111 -4.62 -11.09 16.82
C GLU A 111 -4.13 -10.49 15.50
N THR A 112 -3.14 -11.11 14.85
CA THR A 112 -2.61 -10.69 13.56
C THR A 112 -3.70 -10.72 12.50
N ARG A 113 -4.48 -11.81 12.41
CA ARG A 113 -5.60 -11.93 11.46
C ARG A 113 -6.65 -10.86 11.66
N THR A 114 -7.08 -10.62 12.90
CA THR A 114 -8.05 -9.57 13.22
C THR A 114 -7.62 -8.21 12.68
N ARG A 115 -6.35 -7.88 12.81
CA ARG A 115 -5.80 -6.60 12.30
C ARG A 115 -5.73 -6.58 10.77
N VAL A 116 -5.38 -7.69 10.14
CA VAL A 116 -5.37 -7.78 8.67
C VAL A 116 -6.78 -7.63 8.12
N PHE A 117 -7.77 -8.30 8.68
CA PHE A 117 -9.17 -8.21 8.23
C PHE A 117 -9.84 -6.86 8.56
N ALA A 118 -9.21 -6.02 9.37
CA ALA A 118 -9.66 -4.64 9.60
C ALA A 118 -9.34 -3.68 8.43
N LEU A 119 -8.46 -4.07 7.50
CA LEU A 119 -8.17 -3.30 6.29
C LEU A 119 -9.41 -3.18 5.40
N LYS A 120 -9.65 -2.02 4.84
CA LYS A 120 -10.82 -1.73 4.00
C LYS A 120 -10.52 -1.74 2.49
N ALA A 121 -9.26 -1.51 2.13
CA ALA A 121 -8.84 -1.43 0.74
C ALA A 121 -9.25 -2.63 -0.13
N PRO A 122 -9.18 -3.91 0.32
CA PRO A 122 -9.60 -5.04 -0.50
C PRO A 122 -11.06 -4.96 -0.92
N LYS A 123 -11.95 -4.48 -0.05
CA LYS A 123 -13.40 -4.40 -0.33
C LYS A 123 -13.74 -3.44 -1.47
N ARG A 124 -12.84 -2.53 -1.79
CA ARG A 124 -13.00 -1.54 -2.85
C ARG A 124 -12.34 -1.95 -4.18
N ILE A 125 -11.49 -2.99 -4.16
CA ILE A 125 -10.65 -3.34 -5.31
C ILE A 125 -11.48 -3.62 -6.57
N HIS A 126 -12.56 -4.39 -6.45
CA HIS A 126 -13.39 -4.75 -7.59
C HIS A 126 -14.16 -3.57 -8.19
N SER A 127 -14.68 -2.68 -7.35
CA SER A 127 -15.41 -1.49 -7.80
C SER A 127 -14.47 -0.43 -8.38
N SER A 128 -13.28 -0.27 -7.79
CA SER A 128 -12.30 0.74 -8.22
C SER A 128 -11.47 0.31 -9.42
N PHE A 129 -11.22 -0.99 -9.58
CA PHE A 129 -10.36 -1.56 -10.61
C PHE A 129 -10.98 -2.80 -11.27
N PRO A 130 -12.13 -2.65 -11.95
CA PRO A 130 -12.86 -3.80 -12.53
C PRO A 130 -12.08 -4.52 -13.65
N GLN A 131 -11.04 -3.89 -14.20
CA GLN A 131 -10.17 -4.49 -15.22
C GLN A 131 -9.18 -5.52 -14.66
N LEU A 132 -8.98 -5.59 -13.33
CA LEU A 132 -8.06 -6.55 -12.73
C LEU A 132 -8.63 -7.96 -12.83
N PRO A 133 -7.88 -8.93 -13.36
CA PRO A 133 -8.34 -10.30 -13.55
C PRO A 133 -8.21 -11.10 -12.24
N LEU A 134 -9.01 -10.72 -11.24
CA LEU A 134 -9.09 -11.44 -9.98
C LEU A 134 -9.81 -12.76 -10.15
N THR A 135 -9.25 -13.83 -9.58
CA THR A 135 -9.84 -15.15 -9.54
C THR A 135 -11.04 -15.21 -8.59
N ARG A 136 -11.87 -16.25 -8.72
CA ARG A 136 -12.98 -16.49 -7.78
C ARG A 136 -12.51 -16.66 -6.34
N VAL A 137 -11.33 -17.24 -6.13
CA VAL A 137 -10.74 -17.45 -4.79
C VAL A 137 -10.34 -16.11 -4.18
N GLU A 138 -9.73 -15.22 -4.96
CA GLU A 138 -9.34 -13.87 -4.54
C GLU A 138 -10.58 -13.02 -4.19
N LEU A 139 -11.62 -13.09 -5.01
CA LEU A 139 -12.89 -12.40 -4.74
C LEU A 139 -13.58 -12.96 -3.48
N ALA A 140 -13.65 -14.28 -3.32
CA ALA A 140 -14.23 -14.91 -2.14
C ALA A 140 -13.50 -14.52 -0.84
N ALA A 141 -12.16 -14.37 -0.90
CA ALA A 141 -11.37 -13.90 0.24
C ALA A 141 -11.74 -12.48 0.70
N VAL A 142 -12.30 -11.65 -0.19
CA VAL A 142 -12.76 -10.29 0.14
C VAL A 142 -14.22 -10.28 0.60
N GLU A 143 -15.09 -11.00 -0.10
CA GLU A 143 -16.53 -10.97 0.13
C GLU A 143 -16.95 -11.75 1.39
N SER A 144 -16.28 -12.87 1.64
CA SER A 144 -16.59 -13.78 2.75
C SER A 144 -15.30 -14.41 3.29
N PRO A 145 -14.41 -13.62 3.93
CA PRO A 145 -13.13 -14.11 4.39
C PRO A 145 -13.30 -15.18 5.48
N THR A 146 -12.66 -16.33 5.29
CA THR A 146 -12.51 -17.34 6.34
C THR A 146 -11.42 -16.92 7.32
N ASP A 147 -11.61 -17.18 8.63
CA ASP A 147 -10.63 -16.81 9.66
C ASP A 147 -9.46 -17.81 9.70
N ASP A 148 -8.65 -17.83 8.66
CA ASP A 148 -7.45 -18.67 8.55
C ASP A 148 -6.25 -17.86 8.00
N ALA A 149 -5.05 -18.41 8.19
CA ALA A 149 -3.80 -17.77 7.82
C ALA A 149 -3.67 -17.52 6.30
N LYS A 150 -4.14 -18.46 5.49
CA LYS A 150 -4.07 -18.35 4.02
C LYS A 150 -4.96 -17.22 3.51
N THR A 151 -6.18 -17.13 4.03
CA THR A 151 -7.12 -16.04 3.70
C THR A 151 -6.59 -14.70 4.19
N ALA A 152 -6.01 -14.63 5.39
CA ALA A 152 -5.39 -13.41 5.89
C ALA A 152 -4.22 -12.93 5.01
N LYS A 153 -3.37 -13.85 4.56
CA LYS A 153 -2.27 -13.53 3.65
C LYS A 153 -2.79 -12.99 2.30
N MET A 154 -3.84 -13.62 1.77
CA MET A 154 -4.50 -13.16 0.55
C MET A 154 -5.13 -11.78 0.72
N TYR A 155 -5.81 -11.57 1.84
CA TYR A 155 -6.43 -10.29 2.17
C TYR A 155 -5.39 -9.15 2.30
N LEU A 156 -4.25 -9.42 2.93
CA LEU A 156 -3.12 -8.49 2.99
C LEU A 156 -2.60 -8.15 1.59
N ALA A 157 -2.40 -9.17 0.75
CA ALA A 157 -1.90 -9.00 -0.60
C ALA A 157 -2.87 -8.18 -1.48
N LEU A 158 -4.18 -8.44 -1.37
CA LEU A 158 -5.22 -7.64 -2.05
C LEU A 158 -5.28 -6.20 -1.51
N SER A 159 -4.99 -5.98 -0.22
CA SER A 159 -4.85 -4.63 0.34
C SER A 159 -3.69 -3.87 -0.31
N ALA A 160 -2.55 -4.53 -0.45
CA ALA A 160 -1.38 -3.95 -1.11
C ALA A 160 -1.67 -3.60 -2.57
N LEU A 161 -2.29 -4.52 -3.30
CA LEU A 161 -2.68 -4.31 -4.70
C LEU A 161 -3.61 -3.09 -4.82
N SER A 162 -4.69 -3.06 -4.04
CA SER A 162 -5.66 -1.96 -4.06
C SER A 162 -5.02 -0.61 -3.76
N LEU A 163 -4.25 -0.50 -2.68
CA LEU A 163 -3.59 0.74 -2.27
C LEU A 163 -2.53 1.20 -3.27
N ASN A 164 -1.70 0.28 -3.79
CA ASN A 164 -0.74 0.64 -4.83
C ASN A 164 -1.42 1.15 -6.09
N MET A 165 -2.52 0.52 -6.54
CA MET A 165 -3.28 0.97 -7.70
C MET A 165 -3.88 2.37 -7.49
N VAL A 166 -4.41 2.66 -6.30
CA VAL A 166 -4.90 4.01 -5.94
C VAL A 166 -3.76 5.02 -6.02
N LEU A 167 -2.63 4.76 -5.39
CA LEU A 167 -1.48 5.67 -5.38
C LEU A 167 -0.92 5.90 -6.79
N LEU A 168 -0.83 4.86 -7.62
CA LEU A 168 -0.38 4.96 -9.01
C LEU A 168 -1.37 5.77 -9.87
N THR A 169 -2.67 5.64 -9.63
CA THR A 169 -3.69 6.47 -10.28
C THR A 169 -3.49 7.95 -9.92
N ARG A 170 -3.22 8.26 -8.66
CA ARG A 170 -2.91 9.63 -8.20
C ARG A 170 -1.63 10.17 -8.86
N ILE A 171 -0.56 9.37 -8.93
CA ILE A 171 0.68 9.75 -9.63
C ILE A 171 0.37 10.08 -11.10
N THR A 172 -0.41 9.25 -11.77
CA THR A 172 -0.79 9.47 -13.17
C THR A 172 -1.62 10.74 -13.34
N ALA A 173 -2.54 11.02 -12.43
CA ALA A 173 -3.36 12.23 -12.44
C ALA A 173 -2.50 13.49 -12.29
N VAL A 174 -1.54 13.49 -11.35
CA VAL A 174 -0.60 14.61 -11.16
C VAL A 174 0.26 14.82 -12.41
N LEU A 175 0.78 13.74 -13.00
CA LEU A 175 1.60 13.82 -14.22
C LEU A 175 0.83 14.36 -15.42
N LYS A 176 -0.48 14.09 -15.50
CA LYS A 176 -1.37 14.62 -16.55
C LYS A 176 -1.88 16.03 -16.26
N GLY A 177 -1.55 16.61 -15.09
CA GLY A 177 -2.09 17.91 -14.66
C GLY A 177 -3.58 17.87 -14.33
N ILE A 178 -4.16 16.68 -14.18
CA ILE A 178 -5.56 16.49 -13.81
C ILE A 178 -5.63 16.58 -12.30
N ARG A 179 -6.11 17.71 -11.76
CA ARG A 179 -6.57 17.77 -10.38
C ARG A 179 -7.97 17.16 -10.37
N GLU A 180 -8.13 15.98 -9.78
CA GLU A 180 -9.46 15.55 -9.36
C GLU A 180 -9.89 16.53 -8.27
N GLU A 181 -10.89 17.37 -8.57
CA GLU A 181 -11.55 18.18 -7.55
C GLU A 181 -12.20 17.22 -6.54
N PRO A 182 -12.18 17.57 -5.22
CA PRO A 182 -12.75 16.71 -4.18
C PRO A 182 -14.26 16.57 -4.30
#